data_d563a4a8c43f713308a4d631aea4a9cc
#
_entry.id   d563a4a8c43f713308a4d631aea4a9cc
#
_cell.length_a   1.000
_cell.length_b   1.000
_cell.length_c   1.000
_cell.angle_alpha   90.00
_cell.angle_beta   90.00
_cell.angle_gamma   90.00
#
_symmetry.space_group_name_H-M   'P 1'
#
loop_
_entity.id
_entity.type
_entity.pdbx_description
1 polymer ?
#
loop_
_entity_poly.entity_id
_entity_poly.type
_entity_poly.pdbx_seq_one_letter_code
_entity_poly.pdbx_strand_id
1 'polypeptide(L)'
;FAAVATDLQTGDPVVMSGTGDVPFAIRASCTIPGIYVPVTDPAGRQLVDGGLVANIPAREARALGADLVIAVDVNSEGAKFLGPPKSAFGIVVQSMMVVQRTAARHQLVDADLVIRPLVGHLRWDEMGRAQEFIQAGEEAARLALPQIKQLLAPDEPSLHWYQKLLRRNASIT
;
A
#
# COMPACT_ATOMS: atom_id res chain seq x y z
N PHE A 1 1.99 -9.13 -10.98
CA PHE A 1 2.40 -9.20 -9.57
C PHE A 1 3.74 -8.49 -9.37
N ALA A 2 3.87 -7.71 -8.31
CA ALA A 2 5.13 -7.17 -7.82
C ALA A 2 5.17 -7.29 -6.29
N ALA A 3 6.37 -7.43 -5.73
CA ALA A 3 6.61 -7.35 -4.29
C ALA A 3 7.72 -6.34 -4.02
N VAL A 4 7.65 -5.69 -2.87
CA VAL A 4 8.68 -4.74 -2.45
C VAL A 4 9.36 -5.27 -1.19
N ALA A 5 10.68 -5.26 -1.19
CA ALA A 5 11.52 -5.52 -0.02
C ALA A 5 12.40 -4.30 0.25
N THR A 6 13.06 -4.28 1.38
CA THR A 6 14.04 -3.25 1.75
C THR A 6 15.43 -3.83 1.68
N ASP A 7 16.36 -3.19 0.99
CA ASP A 7 17.78 -3.48 1.12
C ASP A 7 18.26 -2.99 2.50
N LEU A 8 18.66 -3.91 3.35
CA LEU A 8 19.04 -3.60 4.73
C LEU A 8 20.30 -2.73 4.82
N GLN A 9 21.14 -2.75 3.80
CA GLN A 9 22.41 -2.00 3.77
C GLN A 9 22.21 -0.55 3.32
N THR A 10 21.39 -0.33 2.28
CA THR A 10 21.19 1.01 1.71
C THR A 10 19.94 1.71 2.24
N GLY A 11 18.95 0.95 2.68
CA GLY A 11 17.62 1.44 3.02
C GLY A 11 16.73 1.70 1.79
N ASP A 12 17.15 1.31 0.60
CA ASP A 12 16.37 1.50 -0.61
C ASP A 12 15.29 0.43 -0.80
N PRO A 13 14.15 0.77 -1.41
CA PRO A 13 13.16 -0.21 -1.82
C PRO A 13 13.68 -1.06 -2.99
N VAL A 14 13.52 -2.36 -2.88
CA VAL A 14 13.82 -3.34 -3.94
C VAL A 14 12.51 -3.87 -4.50
N VAL A 15 12.16 -3.41 -5.70
CA VAL A 15 10.93 -3.84 -6.40
C VAL A 15 11.23 -5.10 -7.20
N MET A 16 10.57 -6.19 -6.85
CA MET A 16 10.64 -7.47 -7.54
C MET A 16 9.40 -7.64 -8.41
N SER A 17 9.56 -7.50 -9.73
CA SER A 17 8.47 -7.54 -10.71
C SER A 17 8.90 -8.23 -12.00
N GLY A 18 7.95 -8.52 -12.88
CA GLY A 18 8.21 -9.14 -14.18
C GLY A 18 8.43 -10.64 -14.09
N THR A 19 9.65 -11.10 -14.34
CA THR A 19 10.06 -12.51 -14.28
C THR A 19 10.83 -12.79 -13.00
N GLY A 20 10.68 -13.99 -12.43
CA GLY A 20 11.43 -14.40 -11.25
C GLY A 20 10.70 -15.39 -10.36
N ASP A 21 11.31 -15.68 -9.21
CA ASP A 21 10.77 -16.58 -8.20
C ASP A 21 9.79 -15.83 -7.30
N VAL A 22 8.49 -16.05 -7.51
CA VAL A 22 7.40 -15.43 -6.72
C VAL A 22 7.47 -15.82 -5.23
N PRO A 23 7.67 -17.10 -4.84
CA PRO A 23 7.93 -17.50 -3.46
C PRO A 23 9.07 -16.73 -2.80
N PHE A 24 10.18 -16.54 -3.50
CA PHE A 24 11.31 -15.76 -3.01
C PHE A 24 10.90 -14.29 -2.77
N ALA A 25 10.23 -13.68 -3.74
CA ALA A 25 9.79 -12.29 -3.65
C ALA A 25 8.83 -12.05 -2.47
N ILE A 26 7.86 -12.95 -2.26
CA ILE A 26 6.94 -12.91 -1.13
C ILE A 26 7.72 -13.06 0.18
N ARG A 27 8.63 -14.04 0.27
CA ARG A 27 9.43 -14.27 1.47
C ARG A 27 10.27 -13.05 1.82
N ALA A 28 10.95 -12.45 0.85
CA ALA A 28 11.75 -11.25 1.05
C ALA A 28 10.90 -10.08 1.56
N SER A 29 9.74 -9.85 0.92
CA SER A 29 8.79 -8.77 1.26
C SER A 29 8.16 -8.93 2.65
N CYS A 30 8.09 -10.16 3.19
CA CYS A 30 7.49 -10.47 4.49
C CYS A 30 8.54 -10.80 5.57
N THR A 31 9.82 -10.57 5.32
CA THR A 31 10.91 -10.85 6.27
C THR A 31 11.00 -9.74 7.33
N ILE A 32 10.16 -9.83 8.37
CA ILE A 32 10.10 -8.83 9.45
C ILE A 32 11.42 -8.83 10.23
N PRO A 33 12.12 -7.67 10.32
CA PRO A 33 13.36 -7.56 11.06
C PRO A 33 13.20 -7.92 12.54
N GLY A 34 14.15 -8.69 13.05
CA GLY A 34 14.13 -9.18 14.44
C GLY A 34 13.27 -10.42 14.68
N ILE A 35 12.39 -10.80 13.72
CA ILE A 35 11.61 -12.04 13.76
C ILE A 35 12.21 -13.07 12.81
N TYR A 36 12.60 -12.63 11.61
CA TYR A 36 13.18 -13.48 10.59
C TYR A 36 14.60 -13.04 10.22
N VAL A 37 15.40 -14.00 9.75
CA VAL A 37 16.74 -13.73 9.20
C VAL A 37 16.58 -13.10 7.81
N PRO A 38 17.33 -12.03 7.50
CA PRO A 38 17.31 -11.42 6.19
C PRO A 38 17.51 -12.41 5.04
N VAL A 39 16.83 -12.19 3.93
CA VAL A 39 16.96 -13.02 2.74
C VAL A 39 18.07 -12.45 1.86
N THR A 40 19.03 -13.29 1.44
CA THR A 40 20.06 -12.84 0.49
C THR A 40 19.59 -13.09 -0.94
N ASP A 41 19.62 -12.07 -1.77
CA ASP A 41 19.28 -12.17 -3.18
C ASP A 41 20.51 -12.60 -4.02
N PRO A 42 20.32 -12.90 -5.33
CA PRO A 42 21.43 -13.30 -6.20
C PRO A 42 22.53 -12.24 -6.37
N ALA A 43 22.22 -10.97 -6.10
CA ALA A 43 23.20 -9.88 -6.12
C ALA A 43 23.96 -9.72 -4.78
N GLY A 44 23.66 -10.55 -3.78
CA GLY A 44 24.27 -10.52 -2.46
C GLY A 44 23.65 -9.48 -1.50
N ARG A 45 22.55 -8.82 -1.88
CA ARG A 45 21.85 -7.87 -1.00
C ARG A 45 21.09 -8.60 0.09
N GLN A 46 21.08 -8.05 1.28
CA GLN A 46 20.28 -8.57 2.39
C GLN A 46 18.93 -7.86 2.43
N LEU A 47 17.89 -8.61 2.09
CA LEU A 47 16.52 -8.10 1.98
C LEU A 47 15.72 -8.41 3.23
N VAL A 48 14.96 -7.41 3.66
CA VAL A 48 13.98 -7.49 4.75
C VAL A 48 12.64 -6.91 4.29
N ASP A 49 11.64 -6.95 5.15
CA ASP A 49 10.28 -6.49 4.91
C ASP A 49 10.25 -5.11 4.25
N GLY A 50 9.50 -5.01 3.15
CA GLY A 50 9.33 -3.77 2.40
C GLY A 50 8.62 -2.67 3.17
N GLY A 51 7.85 -3.04 4.19
CA GLY A 51 7.13 -2.10 5.05
C GLY A 51 8.04 -1.13 5.81
N LEU A 52 9.35 -1.36 5.88
CA LEU A 52 10.29 -0.38 6.46
C LEU A 52 10.34 0.92 5.64
N VAL A 53 10.30 0.83 4.32
CA VAL A 53 10.48 1.98 3.42
C VAL A 53 9.30 2.23 2.49
N ALA A 54 8.54 1.19 2.15
CA ALA A 54 7.40 1.23 1.24
C ALA A 54 6.24 0.36 1.77
N ASN A 55 5.68 0.73 2.93
CA ASN A 55 4.58 0.00 3.56
C ASN A 55 3.30 0.03 2.71
N ILE A 56 3.07 1.16 2.03
CA ILE A 56 2.03 1.31 1.00
C ILE A 56 2.74 1.72 -0.28
N PRO A 57 3.13 0.77 -1.15
CA PRO A 57 4.00 0.99 -2.30
C PRO A 57 3.27 1.62 -3.49
N ALA A 58 2.51 2.71 -3.25
CA ALA A 58 1.76 3.40 -4.28
C ALA A 58 2.67 4.05 -5.33
N ARG A 59 3.79 4.63 -4.89
CA ARG A 59 4.81 5.20 -5.77
C ARG A 59 5.46 4.13 -6.65
N GLU A 60 5.76 2.98 -6.09
CA GLU A 60 6.34 1.84 -6.81
C GLU A 60 5.36 1.30 -7.87
N ALA A 61 4.05 1.26 -7.53
CA ALA A 61 3.01 0.90 -8.51
C ALA A 61 2.96 1.90 -9.67
N ARG A 62 3.05 3.21 -9.40
CA ARG A 62 3.16 4.24 -10.45
C ARG A 62 4.42 4.06 -11.30
N ALA A 63 5.56 3.81 -10.68
CA ALA A 63 6.81 3.58 -11.40
C ALA A 63 6.77 2.34 -12.30
N LEU A 64 5.93 1.34 -11.97
CA LEU A 64 5.66 0.18 -12.81
C LEU A 64 4.67 0.46 -13.94
N GLY A 65 4.16 1.69 -14.08
CA GLY A 65 3.28 2.10 -15.19
C GLY A 65 1.79 2.03 -14.86
N ALA A 66 1.39 2.04 -13.59
CA ALA A 66 -0.02 2.08 -13.24
C ALA A 66 -0.62 3.48 -13.47
N ASP A 67 -1.66 3.58 -14.32
CA ASP A 67 -2.42 4.81 -14.55
C ASP A 67 -3.38 5.13 -13.40
N LEU A 68 -3.83 4.10 -12.68
CA LEU A 68 -4.69 4.19 -11.51
C LEU A 68 -4.14 3.34 -10.37
N VAL A 69 -3.98 3.94 -9.19
CA VAL A 69 -3.49 3.27 -8.00
C VAL A 69 -4.55 3.30 -6.90
N ILE A 70 -5.02 2.11 -6.51
CA ILE A 70 -5.89 1.93 -5.35
C ILE A 70 -5.06 1.33 -4.23
N ALA A 71 -4.86 2.09 -3.15
CA ALA A 71 -4.15 1.63 -1.97
C ALA A 71 -5.11 1.04 -0.94
N VAL A 72 -4.68 -0.04 -0.27
CA VAL A 72 -5.40 -0.60 0.87
C VAL A 72 -4.55 -0.40 2.12
N ASP A 73 -5.02 0.47 3.03
CA ASP A 73 -4.31 0.82 4.26
C ASP A 73 -4.93 0.10 5.46
N VAL A 74 -4.29 -0.97 5.89
CA VAL A 74 -4.70 -1.79 7.05
C VAL A 74 -4.09 -1.29 8.37
N ASN A 75 -3.22 -0.27 8.33
CA ASN A 75 -2.48 0.24 9.48
C ASN A 75 -2.96 1.60 9.98
N SER A 76 -4.02 2.18 9.39
CA SER A 76 -4.49 3.54 9.66
C SER A 76 -4.89 3.78 11.12
N GLU A 77 -5.45 2.79 11.80
CA GLU A 77 -5.97 2.91 13.17
C GLU A 77 -4.91 2.75 14.28
N GLY A 78 -3.67 2.46 13.90
CA GLY A 78 -2.56 2.36 14.83
C GLY A 78 -2.37 1.01 15.47
N ALA A 79 -1.13 0.79 15.94
CA ALA A 79 -0.72 -0.44 16.59
C ALA A 79 -1.31 -0.58 18.00
N LYS A 80 -2.57 -0.90 18.11
CA LYS A 80 -3.13 -1.43 19.37
C LYS A 80 -2.61 -2.84 19.68
N PHE A 81 -1.73 -3.34 18.83
CA PHE A 81 -1.39 -4.73 18.65
C PHE A 81 -0.69 -5.40 19.80
N LEU A 82 0.19 -4.69 20.49
CA LEU A 82 1.15 -5.34 21.37
C LEU A 82 0.94 -4.97 22.84
N GLY A 83 0.05 -4.01 23.13
CA GLY A 83 -0.02 -3.39 24.45
C GLY A 83 1.30 -2.67 24.81
N PRO A 84 1.50 -2.24 26.04
CA PRO A 84 2.75 -1.61 26.45
C PRO A 84 3.90 -2.62 26.34
N PRO A 85 5.05 -2.23 25.71
CA PRO A 85 6.18 -3.14 25.55
C PRO A 85 6.78 -3.50 26.90
N LYS A 86 7.05 -4.79 27.11
CA LYS A 86 7.59 -5.33 28.37
C LYS A 86 9.09 -5.64 28.32
N SER A 87 9.75 -5.39 27.19
CA SER A 87 11.17 -5.66 26.99
C SER A 87 11.82 -4.62 26.09
N ALA A 88 13.15 -4.49 26.18
CA ALA A 88 13.90 -3.61 25.26
C ALA A 88 13.66 -3.97 23.79
N PHE A 89 13.63 -5.24 23.46
CA PHE A 89 13.30 -5.71 22.11
C PHE A 89 11.88 -5.31 21.68
N GLY A 90 10.89 -5.44 22.57
CA GLY A 90 9.52 -4.98 22.32
C GLY A 90 9.43 -3.48 22.06
N ILE A 91 10.24 -2.67 22.77
CA ILE A 91 10.33 -1.22 22.51
C ILE A 91 10.85 -0.95 21.10
N VAL A 92 11.93 -1.62 20.68
CA VAL A 92 12.51 -1.45 19.34
C VAL A 92 11.50 -1.81 18.26
N VAL A 93 10.85 -2.97 18.36
CA VAL A 93 9.83 -3.40 17.39
C VAL A 93 8.67 -2.40 17.32
N GLN A 94 8.18 -1.95 18.46
CA GLN A 94 7.09 -0.98 18.51
C GLN A 94 7.49 0.38 17.93
N SER A 95 8.72 0.83 18.19
CA SER A 95 9.25 2.08 17.62
C SER A 95 9.35 1.99 16.10
N MET A 96 9.83 0.85 15.56
CA MET A 96 9.86 0.58 14.12
C MET A 96 8.45 0.65 13.52
N MET A 97 7.45 0.03 14.14
CA MET A 97 6.06 0.09 13.68
C MET A 97 5.49 1.52 13.69
N VAL A 98 5.86 2.34 14.65
CA VAL A 98 5.47 3.77 14.69
C VAL A 98 6.07 4.53 13.50
N VAL A 99 7.36 4.31 13.21
CA VAL A 99 8.05 4.95 12.07
C VAL A 99 7.42 4.50 10.75
N GLN A 100 7.22 3.20 10.55
CA GLN A 100 6.56 2.66 9.36
C GLN A 100 5.18 3.29 9.12
N ARG A 101 4.36 3.39 10.17
CA ARG A 101 3.03 3.99 10.06
C ARG A 101 3.08 5.48 9.73
N THR A 102 4.06 6.19 10.27
CA THR A 102 4.26 7.61 9.95
C THR A 102 4.67 7.77 8.48
N ALA A 103 5.60 6.95 7.99
CA ALA A 103 6.02 6.93 6.60
C ALA A 103 4.86 6.56 5.66
N ALA A 104 4.05 5.56 6.01
CA ALA A 104 2.90 5.12 5.21
C ALA A 104 1.91 6.25 4.91
N ARG A 105 1.69 7.19 5.84
CA ARG A 105 0.81 8.35 5.61
C ARG A 105 1.28 9.23 4.45
N HIS A 106 2.58 9.37 4.27
CA HIS A 106 3.16 10.13 3.16
C HIS A 106 3.13 9.35 1.84
N GLN A 107 3.13 8.03 1.91
CA GLN A 107 3.06 7.16 0.73
C GLN A 107 1.67 7.13 0.09
N LEU A 108 0.62 7.48 0.84
CA LEU A 108 -0.75 7.54 0.34
C LEU A 108 -0.98 8.66 -0.69
N VAL A 109 -0.08 9.62 -0.79
CA VAL A 109 -0.20 10.76 -1.70
C VAL A 109 -0.15 10.33 -3.18
N ASP A 110 0.49 9.19 -3.46
CA ASP A 110 0.61 8.63 -4.81
C ASP A 110 -0.57 7.73 -5.20
N ALA A 111 -1.55 7.53 -4.30
CA ALA A 111 -2.75 6.75 -4.57
C ALA A 111 -3.93 7.64 -4.98
N ASP A 112 -4.70 7.20 -5.99
CA ASP A 112 -5.94 7.88 -6.42
C ASP A 112 -7.10 7.59 -5.48
N LEU A 113 -7.09 6.42 -4.84
CA LEU A 113 -8.08 5.99 -3.87
C LEU A 113 -7.41 5.20 -2.74
N VAL A 114 -7.85 5.47 -1.51
CA VAL A 114 -7.41 4.73 -0.34
C VAL A 114 -8.59 4.03 0.32
N ILE A 115 -8.52 2.71 0.40
CA ILE A 115 -9.48 1.86 1.10
C ILE A 115 -8.92 1.55 2.49
N ARG A 116 -9.73 1.75 3.54
CA ARG A 116 -9.32 1.52 4.93
C ARG A 116 -10.26 0.52 5.60
N PRO A 117 -9.92 -0.78 5.59
CA PRO A 117 -10.65 -1.78 6.37
C PRO A 117 -10.58 -1.50 7.87
N LEU A 118 -11.69 -1.67 8.58
CA LEU A 118 -11.76 -1.46 10.03
C LEU A 118 -11.22 -2.69 10.79
N VAL A 119 -9.91 -2.83 10.83
CA VAL A 119 -9.20 -3.97 11.43
C VAL A 119 -8.40 -3.62 12.69
N GLY A 120 -8.51 -2.39 13.21
CA GLY A 120 -7.73 -1.92 14.35
C GLY A 120 -8.00 -2.65 15.68
N HIS A 121 -9.06 -3.46 15.76
CA HIS A 121 -9.37 -4.31 16.90
C HIS A 121 -8.78 -5.72 16.78
N LEU A 122 -8.18 -6.07 15.63
CA LEU A 122 -7.56 -7.36 15.33
C LEU A 122 -6.05 -7.25 15.42
N ARG A 123 -5.40 -8.30 15.89
CA ARG A 123 -3.94 -8.41 15.91
C ARG A 123 -3.47 -9.12 14.64
N TRP A 124 -2.37 -8.65 14.07
CA TRP A 124 -1.77 -9.21 12.86
C TRP A 124 -1.40 -10.71 12.95
N ASP A 125 -1.18 -11.22 14.18
CA ASP A 125 -0.80 -12.61 14.47
C ASP A 125 -2.00 -13.51 14.83
N GLU A 126 -3.22 -12.98 14.84
CA GLU A 126 -4.45 -13.73 15.14
C GLU A 126 -4.96 -14.48 13.90
N MET A 127 -4.17 -15.44 13.38
CA MET A 127 -4.53 -16.21 12.17
C MET A 127 -5.86 -16.93 12.28
N GLY A 128 -6.30 -17.30 13.50
CA GLY A 128 -7.62 -17.91 13.74
C GLY A 128 -8.77 -16.97 13.45
N ARG A 129 -8.54 -15.67 13.32
CA ARG A 129 -9.57 -14.65 13.01
C ARG A 129 -9.49 -14.17 11.55
N ALA A 130 -8.86 -14.93 10.66
CA ALA A 130 -8.70 -14.56 9.25
C ALA A 130 -10.02 -14.20 8.57
N GLN A 131 -11.13 -14.86 8.92
CA GLN A 131 -12.45 -14.58 8.37
C GLN A 131 -12.93 -13.15 8.68
N GLU A 132 -12.61 -12.61 9.86
CA GLU A 132 -12.98 -11.25 10.24
C GLU A 132 -12.17 -10.22 9.43
N PHE A 133 -10.87 -10.49 9.16
CA PHE A 133 -10.07 -9.65 8.28
C PHE A 133 -10.64 -9.63 6.85
N ILE A 134 -11.03 -10.79 6.32
CA ILE A 134 -11.62 -10.90 4.97
C ILE A 134 -12.92 -10.10 4.89
N GLN A 135 -13.80 -10.26 5.88
CA GLN A 135 -15.07 -9.53 5.90
C GLN A 135 -14.88 -8.02 5.99
N ALA A 136 -13.96 -7.54 6.85
CA ALA A 136 -13.66 -6.12 6.97
C ALA A 136 -13.10 -5.55 5.64
N GLY A 137 -12.24 -6.31 4.95
CA GLY A 137 -11.72 -5.94 3.64
C GLY A 137 -12.80 -5.88 2.57
N GLU A 138 -13.68 -6.87 2.53
CA GLU A 138 -14.81 -6.94 1.59
C GLU A 138 -15.79 -5.77 1.80
N GLU A 139 -16.15 -5.48 3.04
CA GLU A 139 -17.02 -4.37 3.37
C GLU A 139 -16.43 -3.02 2.96
N ALA A 140 -15.17 -2.77 3.31
CA ALA A 140 -14.47 -1.55 2.93
C ALA A 140 -14.39 -1.38 1.40
N ALA A 141 -14.11 -2.46 0.67
CA ALA A 141 -14.09 -2.46 -0.78
C ALA A 141 -15.47 -2.19 -1.39
N ARG A 142 -16.54 -2.79 -0.85
CA ARG A 142 -17.93 -2.55 -1.28
C ARG A 142 -18.33 -1.09 -1.11
N LEU A 143 -17.96 -0.46 0.01
CA LEU A 143 -18.22 0.95 0.27
C LEU A 143 -17.45 1.85 -0.71
N ALA A 144 -16.26 1.44 -1.17
CA ALA A 144 -15.45 2.18 -2.12
C ALA A 144 -15.89 1.99 -3.59
N LEU A 145 -16.73 0.98 -3.91
CA LEU A 145 -17.14 0.67 -5.29
C LEU A 145 -17.68 1.86 -6.10
N PRO A 146 -18.51 2.77 -5.55
CA PRO A 146 -18.97 3.94 -6.32
C PRO A 146 -17.81 4.83 -6.78
N GLN A 147 -16.82 5.07 -5.91
CA GLN A 147 -15.64 5.87 -6.20
C GLN A 147 -14.73 5.17 -7.22
N ILE A 148 -14.53 3.84 -7.07
CA ILE A 148 -13.77 3.05 -8.03
C ILE A 148 -14.40 3.12 -9.42
N LYS A 149 -15.72 2.98 -9.53
CA LYS A 149 -16.45 3.10 -10.80
C LYS A 149 -16.31 4.48 -11.41
N GLN A 150 -16.32 5.53 -10.60
CA GLN A 150 -16.13 6.90 -11.06
C GLN A 150 -14.70 7.12 -11.62
N LEU A 151 -13.68 6.58 -10.94
CA LEU A 151 -12.28 6.66 -11.39
C LEU A 151 -12.03 5.87 -12.68
N LEU A 152 -12.76 4.77 -12.88
CA LEU A 152 -12.66 3.93 -14.08
C LEU A 152 -13.59 4.37 -15.21
N ALA A 153 -14.52 5.29 -14.95
CA ALA A 153 -15.37 5.82 -16.01
C ALA A 153 -14.48 6.54 -17.03
N PRO A 154 -14.64 6.27 -18.34
CA PRO A 154 -13.94 7.05 -19.35
C PRO A 154 -14.30 8.53 -19.13
N ASP A 155 -13.30 9.39 -19.19
CA ASP A 155 -13.54 10.84 -19.22
C ASP A 155 -14.59 11.09 -20.30
N GLU A 156 -15.79 11.49 -19.92
CA GLU A 156 -16.73 12.00 -20.90
C GLU A 156 -16.00 13.12 -21.62
N PRO A 157 -15.84 13.07 -22.96
CA PRO A 157 -15.20 14.16 -23.68
C PRO A 157 -15.95 15.40 -23.27
N SER A 158 -15.26 16.28 -22.55
CA SER A 158 -15.88 17.46 -21.96
C SER A 158 -16.59 18.22 -23.06
N LEU A 159 -17.90 18.14 -23.11
CA LEU A 159 -18.78 18.90 -24.00
C LEU A 159 -18.53 20.42 -23.90
N HIS A 160 -17.65 20.81 -22.98
CA HIS A 160 -17.31 22.19 -22.67
C HIS A 160 -16.71 22.97 -23.83
N TRP A 161 -15.98 22.33 -24.73
CA TRP A 161 -15.44 22.99 -25.93
C TRP A 161 -16.52 23.16 -27.00
N TYR A 162 -17.44 22.19 -27.16
CA TYR A 162 -18.58 22.29 -28.06
C TYR A 162 -19.56 23.37 -27.61
N GLN A 163 -19.85 23.47 -26.33
CA GLN A 163 -20.72 24.51 -25.77
C GLN A 163 -20.09 25.89 -25.91
N LYS A 164 -18.76 26.03 -25.78
CA LYS A 164 -18.05 27.29 -26.06
C LYS A 164 -18.11 27.69 -27.53
N LEU A 165 -18.03 26.73 -28.46
CA LEU A 165 -18.18 26.99 -29.91
C LEU A 165 -19.61 27.44 -30.28
N LEU A 166 -20.63 26.79 -29.73
CA LEU A 166 -22.02 27.13 -29.99
C LEU A 166 -22.38 28.51 -29.43
N ARG A 167 -21.86 28.90 -28.26
CA ARG A 167 -22.06 30.25 -27.69
C ARG A 167 -21.37 31.36 -28.49
N ARG A 168 -20.22 31.08 -29.12
CA ARG A 168 -19.53 32.06 -30.00
C ARG A 168 -20.27 32.32 -31.29
N ASN A 169 -21.00 31.34 -31.81
CA ASN A 169 -21.77 31.51 -33.04
C ASN A 169 -23.15 32.15 -32.81
N ALA A 170 -23.67 32.14 -31.58
CA ALA A 170 -24.94 32.78 -31.23
C ALA A 170 -24.81 34.29 -30.95
N SER A 171 -23.59 34.85 -30.94
CA SER A 171 -23.32 36.28 -30.68
C SER A 171 -23.03 37.08 -31.97
N ILE A 172 -23.27 36.49 -33.15
CA ILE A 172 -22.99 37.12 -34.49
C ILE A 172 -24.28 37.29 -35.29
N THR A 173 -25.42 37.19 -34.64
CA THR A 173 -26.73 37.65 -35.19
C THR A 173 -27.30 38.66 -34.20
#